data_eb4a826b9dee40fca1a4255c10d6dff3
#
_entry.id   eb4a826b9dee40fca1a4255c10d6dff3
#
_cell.length_a   1.000
_cell.length_b   1.000
_cell.length_c   1.000
_cell.angle_alpha   90.00
_cell.angle_beta   90.00
_cell.angle_gamma   90.00
#
_symmetry.space_group_name_H-M   'P 1'
#
loop_
_entity.id
_entity.type
_entity.pdbx_description
1 polymer ?
#
loop_
_entity_poly.entity_id
_entity_poly.type
_entity_poly.pdbx_seq_one_letter_code
_entity_poly.pdbx_strand_id
1 'polypeptide(L)'
;MLDFHVCLELPIEIFSFKEILNILITKYNFLKKSKIIIKDYEIDSNERSITKKKTKVKLTEKELELILALNNYNGLNKSFLLKSIWKHSLDLDTHAFETHLHRLRKKMNKYFEDKNFIVEKNSLYFLSN
;
A
#
# COMPACT_ATOMS: atom_id res chain seq x y z
N MET A 1 29.49 10.67 -18.63
CA MET A 1 28.67 11.26 -18.58
C MET A 1 27.81 11.04 -18.64
N LEU A 2 27.78 10.74 -18.22
CA LEU A 2 26.71 10.81 -18.18
C LEU A 2 25.92 10.82 -18.85
N ASP A 3 25.72 10.33 -19.30
CA ASP A 3 24.90 10.73 -20.01
C ASP A 3 24.15 10.89 -20.01
N PHE A 4 24.26 10.93 -19.61
CA PHE A 4 23.38 11.50 -19.81
C PHE A 4 23.30 11.99 -20.67
N HIS A 5 23.92 11.74 -21.21
CA HIS A 5 23.77 12.53 -21.91
C HIS A 5 23.21 12.55 -22.39
N VAL A 6 23.34 12.12 -22.37
CA VAL A 6 22.85 12.66 -22.88
C VAL A 6 22.43 13.21 -23.12
N CYS A 7 22.25 13.22 -23.24
CA CYS A 7 21.78 14.20 -23.62
C CYS A 7 21.78 15.11 -23.18
N LEU A 8 22.11 15.17 -23.33
CA LEU A 8 22.48 16.02 -22.47
C LEU A 8 22.49 17.37 -22.84
N GLU A 9 22.29 17.72 -23.92
CA GLU A 9 22.38 18.96 -24.40
C GLU A 9 21.53 19.97 -23.72
N LEU A 10 20.47 20.42 -24.29
CA LEU A 10 19.63 21.47 -23.78
C LEU A 10 19.10 21.25 -22.40
N PRO A 11 18.68 20.04 -22.03
CA PRO A 11 18.18 19.83 -20.70
C PRO A 11 19.17 20.17 -19.61
N ILE A 12 20.44 19.99 -19.88
CA ILE A 12 21.44 20.29 -18.89
C ILE A 12 21.58 21.78 -18.67
N GLU A 13 21.40 22.55 -19.67
CA GLU A 13 21.47 23.99 -19.54
C GLU A 13 20.34 24.54 -18.70
N ILE A 14 19.19 23.87 -18.72
CA ILE A 14 18.01 24.31 -18.00
C ILE A 14 18.05 23.91 -16.54
N PHE A 15 18.56 22.72 -16.25
CA PHE A 15 18.58 22.19 -14.90
C PHE A 15 19.95 22.33 -14.25
N SER A 16 19.99 22.93 -13.08
CA SER A 16 21.20 22.97 -12.28
C SER A 16 21.45 21.60 -11.66
N PHE A 17 22.68 21.38 -11.21
CA PHE A 17 23.03 20.16 -10.50
C PHE A 17 22.14 19.95 -9.29
N LYS A 18 21.83 21.03 -8.57
CA LYS A 18 20.96 20.98 -7.40
C LYS A 18 19.56 20.48 -7.76
N GLU A 19 19.02 20.92 -8.88
CA GLU A 19 17.69 20.49 -9.31
C GLU A 19 17.68 19.01 -9.68
N ILE A 20 18.71 18.55 -10.37
CA ILE A 20 18.84 17.15 -10.72
C ILE A 20 18.94 16.29 -9.46
N LEU A 21 19.73 16.74 -8.50
CA LEU A 21 19.88 16.02 -7.24
C LEU A 21 18.55 15.95 -6.47
N ASN A 22 17.80 17.04 -6.45
CA ASN A 22 16.48 17.05 -5.80
C ASN A 22 15.53 16.07 -6.46
N ILE A 23 15.53 15.98 -7.78
CA ILE A 23 14.69 15.03 -8.50
C ILE A 23 15.07 13.59 -8.12
N LEU A 24 16.36 13.31 -8.07
CA LEU A 24 16.84 11.97 -7.70
C LEU A 24 16.49 11.61 -6.27
N ILE A 25 16.63 12.56 -5.35
CA ILE A 25 16.28 12.34 -3.96
C ILE A 25 14.79 12.09 -3.80
N THR A 26 13.96 12.86 -4.50
CA THR A 26 12.52 12.70 -4.47
C THR A 26 12.13 11.32 -4.99
N LYS A 27 12.74 10.89 -6.09
CA LYS A 27 12.47 9.59 -6.68
C LYS A 27 12.90 8.46 -5.74
N TYR A 28 14.06 8.61 -5.11
CA TYR A 28 14.55 7.63 -4.15
C TYR A 28 13.59 7.51 -2.97
N ASN A 29 13.15 8.64 -2.43
CA ASN A 29 12.20 8.65 -1.31
C ASN A 29 10.87 8.03 -1.69
N PHE A 30 10.40 8.27 -2.92
CA PHE A 30 9.17 7.67 -3.41
C PHE A 30 9.30 6.14 -3.46
N LEU A 31 10.40 5.64 -4.02
CA LEU A 31 10.65 4.21 -4.11
C LEU A 31 10.76 3.58 -2.72
N LYS A 32 11.41 4.26 -1.81
CA LYS A 32 11.56 3.78 -0.45
C LYS A 32 10.23 3.75 0.29
N LYS A 33 9.38 4.77 0.07
CA LYS A 33 8.08 4.85 0.71
C LYS A 33 7.06 3.87 0.13
N SER A 34 7.31 3.34 -1.06
CA SER A 34 6.40 2.38 -1.66
C SER A 34 6.43 1.04 -0.92
N LYS A 35 7.48 0.80 -0.14
CA LYS A 35 7.64 -0.44 0.63
C LYS A 35 7.44 -0.18 2.11
N ILE A 36 6.52 -0.91 2.69
CA ILE A 36 6.17 -0.77 4.10
C ILE A 36 6.30 -2.13 4.76
N ILE A 37 6.91 -2.15 5.95
CA ILE A 37 7.05 -3.38 6.72
C ILE A 37 5.97 -3.39 7.79
N ILE A 38 5.12 -4.41 7.76
CA ILE A 38 4.10 -4.62 8.77
C ILE A 38 4.31 -6.02 9.34
N LYS A 39 4.74 -6.10 10.59
CA LYS A 39 5.13 -7.37 11.20
C LYS A 39 6.21 -8.04 10.35
N ASP A 40 5.94 -9.23 9.85
CA ASP A 40 6.85 -9.99 9.01
C ASP A 40 6.55 -9.81 7.53
N TYR A 41 5.63 -8.92 7.19
CA TYR A 41 5.21 -8.71 5.82
C TYR A 41 5.85 -7.46 5.23
N GLU A 42 6.27 -7.57 3.99
CA GLU A 42 6.71 -6.42 3.21
C GLU A 42 5.64 -6.11 2.19
N ILE A 43 5.12 -4.90 2.23
CA ILE A 43 4.04 -4.47 1.33
C ILE A 43 4.59 -3.45 0.35
N ASP A 44 4.43 -3.75 -0.94
CA ASP A 44 4.85 -2.86 -2.01
C ASP A 44 3.62 -2.21 -2.62
N SER A 45 3.47 -0.89 -2.38
CA SER A 45 2.33 -0.14 -2.88
C SER A 45 2.34 0.00 -4.40
N ASN A 46 3.51 0.07 -5.01
CA ASN A 46 3.62 0.21 -6.46
C ASN A 46 3.23 -1.08 -7.18
N GLU A 47 3.68 -2.20 -6.66
CA GLU A 47 3.33 -3.50 -7.24
C GLU A 47 2.02 -4.05 -6.74
N ARG A 48 1.47 -3.47 -5.68
CA ARG A 48 0.28 -3.97 -5.00
C ARG A 48 0.49 -5.42 -4.59
N SER A 49 1.53 -5.64 -3.82
CA SER A 49 1.88 -6.99 -3.39
C SER A 49 2.24 -7.03 -1.92
N ILE A 50 2.08 -8.21 -1.34
CA ILE A 50 2.48 -8.49 0.03
C ILE A 50 3.38 -9.71 0.01
N THR A 51 4.50 -9.63 0.70
CA THR A 51 5.52 -10.66 0.68
C THR A 51 5.91 -11.04 2.10
N LYS A 52 6.02 -12.33 2.35
CA LYS A 52 6.56 -12.85 3.60
C LYS A 52 7.50 -13.99 3.24
N LYS A 53 8.74 -13.91 3.71
CA LYS A 53 9.78 -14.87 3.34
C LYS A 53 9.92 -14.92 1.82
N LYS A 54 9.60 -16.05 1.20
CA LYS A 54 9.74 -16.19 -0.25
C LYS A 54 8.41 -16.15 -0.99
N THR A 55 7.32 -15.96 -0.28
CA THR A 55 5.99 -15.98 -0.87
C THR A 55 5.51 -14.55 -1.14
N LYS A 56 5.17 -14.28 -2.38
CA LYS A 56 4.68 -12.97 -2.81
C LYS A 56 3.27 -13.13 -3.38
N VAL A 57 2.34 -12.33 -2.88
CA VAL A 57 0.94 -12.40 -3.28
C VAL A 57 0.49 -11.03 -3.77
N LYS A 58 -0.21 -11.01 -4.89
CA LYS A 58 -0.77 -9.77 -5.42
C LYS A 58 -2.03 -9.39 -4.66
N LEU A 59 -2.17 -8.09 -4.45
CA LEU A 59 -3.34 -7.52 -3.78
C LEU A 59 -4.14 -6.70 -4.78
N THR A 60 -5.45 -6.63 -4.58
CA THR A 60 -6.25 -5.67 -5.32
C THR A 60 -6.05 -4.29 -4.71
N GLU A 61 -6.45 -3.27 -5.45
CA GLU A 61 -6.33 -1.90 -4.96
C GLU A 61 -7.04 -1.70 -3.62
N LYS A 62 -8.25 -2.25 -3.50
CA LYS A 62 -9.03 -2.11 -2.28
C LYS A 62 -8.43 -2.89 -1.11
N GLU A 63 -7.86 -4.05 -1.38
CA GLU A 63 -7.17 -4.82 -0.36
C GLU A 63 -5.95 -4.05 0.16
N LEU A 64 -5.19 -3.45 -0.74
CA LEU A 64 -4.04 -2.65 -0.36
C LEU A 64 -4.45 -1.43 0.46
N GLU A 65 -5.47 -0.69 0.00
CA GLU A 65 -5.97 0.47 0.72
C GLU A 65 -6.44 0.10 2.12
N LEU A 66 -7.10 -1.04 2.26
CA LEU A 66 -7.57 -1.52 3.55
C LEU A 66 -6.40 -1.80 4.50
N ILE A 67 -5.38 -2.48 4.01
CA ILE A 67 -4.20 -2.78 4.83
C ILE A 67 -3.50 -1.50 5.27
N LEU A 68 -3.31 -0.56 4.36
CA LEU A 68 -2.64 0.70 4.68
C LEU A 68 -3.44 1.54 5.67
N ALA A 69 -4.75 1.57 5.52
CA ALA A 69 -5.61 2.29 6.45
C ALA A 69 -5.51 1.69 7.86
N LEU A 70 -5.57 0.38 7.96
CA LEU A 70 -5.49 -0.29 9.25
C LEU A 70 -4.10 -0.17 9.87
N ASN A 71 -3.06 -0.04 9.06
CA ASN A 71 -1.71 0.15 9.56
C ASN A 71 -1.51 1.56 10.13
N ASN A 72 -2.13 2.56 9.52
CA ASN A 72 -1.97 3.94 9.94
C ASN A 72 -2.73 4.29 11.21
N TYR A 73 -3.77 3.54 11.53
CA TYR A 73 -4.63 3.82 12.66
C TYR A 73 -4.78 2.60 13.56
N ASN A 74 -4.88 2.85 14.84
CA ASN A 74 -5.02 1.79 15.82
C ASN A 74 -6.50 1.49 16.05
N GLY A 75 -7.10 0.83 15.10
CA GLY A 75 -8.52 0.48 15.15
C GLY A 75 -9.40 1.45 14.38
N LEU A 76 -10.13 0.91 13.40
CA LEU A 76 -11.04 1.70 12.58
C LEU A 76 -12.39 1.01 12.51
N ASN A 77 -13.46 1.79 12.57
CA ASN A 77 -14.78 1.22 12.43
C ASN A 77 -15.16 1.07 10.96
N LYS A 78 -16.17 0.26 10.71
CA LYS A 78 -16.65 -0.03 9.37
C LYS A 78 -17.07 1.22 8.61
N SER A 79 -17.73 2.14 9.30
CA SER A 79 -18.22 3.38 8.72
C SER A 79 -17.07 4.23 8.18
N PHE A 80 -16.00 4.37 8.94
CA PHE A 80 -14.83 5.11 8.51
C PHE A 80 -14.16 4.44 7.32
N LEU A 81 -14.01 3.12 7.34
CA LEU A 81 -13.40 2.38 6.25
C LEU A 81 -14.22 2.51 4.97
N LEU A 82 -15.55 2.44 5.08
CA LEU A 82 -16.41 2.62 3.91
C LEU A 82 -16.25 4.00 3.31
N LYS A 83 -16.22 5.03 4.14
CA LYS A 83 -16.09 6.40 3.65
C LYS A 83 -14.73 6.68 3.05
N SER A 84 -13.66 6.17 3.64
CA SER A 84 -12.32 6.49 3.17
C SER A 84 -11.89 5.67 1.97
N ILE A 85 -12.31 4.42 1.87
CA ILE A 85 -11.86 3.54 0.79
C ILE A 85 -12.85 3.49 -0.37
N TRP A 86 -14.16 3.52 -0.07
CA TRP A 86 -15.20 3.46 -1.08
C TRP A 86 -15.93 4.80 -1.27
N LYS A 87 -15.20 5.89 -1.09
CA LYS A 87 -15.76 7.24 -1.08
C LYS A 87 -16.47 7.67 -2.35
N HIS A 88 -16.21 7.01 -3.47
CA HIS A 88 -16.87 7.34 -4.73
C HIS A 88 -18.14 6.54 -4.99
N SER A 89 -18.48 5.65 -4.09
CA SER A 89 -19.69 4.87 -4.20
C SER A 89 -20.83 5.69 -3.59
N LEU A 90 -21.82 6.03 -4.39
CA LEU A 90 -22.98 6.78 -3.93
C LEU A 90 -23.79 5.93 -2.96
N ASP A 91 -23.80 4.63 -3.20
CA ASP A 91 -24.41 3.68 -2.27
C ASP A 91 -23.29 3.01 -1.52
N LEU A 92 -23.17 3.34 -0.24
CA LEU A 92 -22.17 2.69 0.60
C LEU A 92 -22.54 1.24 0.76
N ASP A 93 -22.09 0.43 -0.17
CA ASP A 93 -22.41 -0.97 -0.20
C ASP A 93 -21.58 -1.74 0.80
N THR A 94 -22.20 -2.13 1.90
CA THR A 94 -21.54 -2.90 2.94
C THR A 94 -21.10 -4.27 2.45
N HIS A 95 -21.77 -4.78 1.42
CA HIS A 95 -21.38 -6.06 0.82
C HIS A 95 -20.03 -5.98 0.13
N ALA A 96 -19.73 -4.85 -0.51
CA ALA A 96 -18.42 -4.66 -1.14
C ALA A 96 -17.31 -4.72 -0.09
N PHE A 97 -17.51 -4.05 1.03
CA PHE A 97 -16.54 -4.07 2.12
C PHE A 97 -16.34 -5.50 2.64
N GLU A 98 -17.42 -6.19 2.94
CA GLU A 98 -17.33 -7.54 3.47
C GLU A 98 -16.71 -8.52 2.48
N THR A 99 -17.01 -8.36 1.20
CA THR A 99 -16.43 -9.19 0.16
C THR A 99 -14.91 -8.99 0.07
N HIS A 100 -14.47 -7.73 0.07
CA HIS A 100 -13.04 -7.44 0.01
C HIS A 100 -12.31 -7.93 1.27
N LEU A 101 -12.91 -7.74 2.42
CA LEU A 101 -12.36 -8.20 3.69
C LEU A 101 -12.23 -9.73 3.70
N HIS A 102 -13.29 -10.42 3.26
CA HIS A 102 -13.29 -11.87 3.19
C HIS A 102 -12.21 -12.38 2.25
N ARG A 103 -12.10 -11.77 1.07
CA ARG A 103 -11.08 -12.16 0.09
C ARG A 103 -9.67 -11.95 0.62
N LEU A 104 -9.45 -10.84 1.30
CA LEU A 104 -8.14 -10.57 1.88
C LEU A 104 -7.80 -11.58 2.97
N ARG A 105 -8.72 -11.86 3.87
CA ARG A 105 -8.53 -12.87 4.92
C ARG A 105 -8.25 -14.24 4.33
N LYS A 106 -8.97 -14.59 3.27
CA LYS A 106 -8.77 -15.86 2.59
C LYS A 106 -7.39 -15.96 1.96
N LYS A 107 -6.92 -14.88 1.32
CA LYS A 107 -5.56 -14.84 0.77
C LYS A 107 -4.51 -15.02 1.85
N MET A 108 -4.64 -14.29 2.96
CA MET A 108 -3.67 -14.38 4.05
C MET A 108 -3.62 -15.76 4.65
N ASN A 109 -4.76 -16.40 4.82
CA ASN A 109 -4.81 -17.76 5.32
C ASN A 109 -4.21 -18.76 4.32
N LYS A 110 -4.56 -18.61 3.05
CA LYS A 110 -4.12 -19.55 2.01
C LYS A 110 -2.61 -19.51 1.77
N TYR A 111 -2.05 -18.32 1.67
CA TYR A 111 -0.64 -18.17 1.28
C TYR A 111 0.32 -18.03 2.45
N PHE A 112 -0.14 -17.56 3.59
CA PHE A 112 0.71 -17.30 4.75
C PHE A 112 0.25 -18.01 6.01
N GLU A 113 -0.84 -18.77 5.94
CA GLU A 113 -1.42 -19.47 7.08
C GLU A 113 -1.74 -18.52 8.24
N ASP A 114 -2.06 -17.28 7.90
CA ASP A 114 -2.37 -16.25 8.89
C ASP A 114 -3.89 -16.02 8.94
N LYS A 115 -4.52 -16.65 9.91
CA LYS A 115 -5.99 -16.55 10.08
C LYS A 115 -6.41 -15.28 10.79
N ASN A 116 -5.48 -14.63 11.47
CA ASN A 116 -5.78 -13.48 12.32
C ASN A 116 -5.08 -12.21 11.84
N PHE A 117 -4.87 -12.08 10.54
CA PHE A 117 -4.21 -10.90 9.99
C PHE A 117 -5.02 -9.63 10.29
N ILE A 118 -6.34 -9.71 10.10
CA ILE A 118 -7.25 -8.62 10.46
C ILE A 118 -8.22 -9.15 11.49
N VAL A 119 -8.27 -8.50 12.65
CA VAL A 119 -9.17 -8.89 13.72
C VAL A 119 -10.19 -7.80 13.98
N GLU A 120 -11.37 -8.20 14.42
CA GLU A 120 -12.43 -7.29 14.79
C GLU A 120 -12.66 -7.42 16.30
N LYS A 121 -12.64 -6.29 16.98
CA LYS A 121 -12.88 -6.25 18.43
C LYS A 121 -13.60 -4.96 18.78
N ASN A 122 -14.71 -5.08 19.49
CA ASN A 122 -15.51 -3.91 19.88
C ASN A 122 -15.93 -3.07 18.69
N SER A 123 -16.30 -3.73 17.59
CA SER A 123 -16.70 -3.09 16.33
C SER A 123 -15.59 -2.28 15.66
N LEU A 124 -14.34 -2.51 16.05
CA LEU A 124 -13.18 -1.90 15.41
C LEU A 124 -12.34 -2.99 14.74
N TYR A 125 -11.77 -2.64 13.60
CA TYR A 125 -10.88 -3.53 12.85
C TYR A 125 -9.45 -3.14 13.09
N PHE A 126 -8.60 -4.13 13.29
CA PHE A 126 -7.17 -3.95 13.55
C PHE A 126 -6.35 -4.92 12.73
N LEU A 127 -5.11 -4.53 12.45
CA LEU A 127 -4.13 -5.53 12.06
C LEU A 127 -3.65 -6.18 13.35
N SER A 128 -3.69 -7.50 13.37
CA SER A 128 -3.26 -8.24 14.55
C SER A 128 -1.78 -8.05 14.81
N ASN A 129 -1.40 -7.92 16.04
CA ASN A 129 0.01 -7.81 16.42
C ASN A 129 0.66 -9.17 16.59
#